data_55db33757e84b027ec97775643557d7c
#
_entry.id   55db33757e84b027ec97775643557d7c
#
_cell.length_a   1.000
_cell.length_b   1.000
_cell.length_c   1.000
_cell.angle_alpha   90.00
_cell.angle_beta   90.00
_cell.angle_gamma   90.00
#
_symmetry.space_group_name_H-M   'P 1'
#
loop_
_entity.id
_entity.type
_entity.pdbx_description
1 polymer ?
#
loop_
_entity_poly.entity_id
_entity_poly.type
_entity_poly.pdbx_seq_one_letter_code
_entity_poly.pdbx_strand_id
1 'polypeptide(L)'
;IKLLNINPQKIDVIYHGTNMQAIGQQNKLYLPEKYILFVGDRVTYKNFLNLLRAFSSISQTNPHLFLICTGKPLERNELQLMEELKVRDKVVQMSVNDQLLCELYRRALVFVYPSLYEGFGIPILEAFACQCPIALSQASCFPEIAEKAAAYFDPYSVESIANTLLQVIKDKEMRTQLIAAGKKRLYLYSWDKAAQQTEEVYNKIMIEKY
;
A
#
# COMPACT_ATOMS: atom_id res chain seq x y z
N ILE A 1 24.26 -1.59 -0.46
CA ILE A 1 25.63 -1.10 -0.74
C ILE A 1 26.40 -0.99 0.57
N LYS A 2 25.92 -0.18 1.55
CA LYS A 2 26.63 -0.01 2.83
C LYS A 2 26.80 -1.31 3.63
N LEU A 3 25.80 -2.22 3.60
CA LEU A 3 25.84 -3.49 4.33
C LEU A 3 26.76 -4.53 3.69
N LEU A 4 26.89 -4.54 2.37
CA LEU A 4 27.62 -5.55 1.62
C LEU A 4 28.98 -5.10 1.16
N ASN A 5 29.35 -3.82 1.37
CA ASN A 5 30.61 -3.20 0.89
C ASN A 5 30.88 -3.45 -0.59
N ILE A 6 29.84 -3.42 -1.43
CA ILE A 6 29.93 -3.65 -2.87
C ILE A 6 30.09 -2.30 -3.58
N ASN A 7 30.94 -2.26 -4.60
CA ASN A 7 31.09 -1.08 -5.44
C ASN A 7 29.73 -0.73 -6.11
N PRO A 8 29.20 0.49 -5.92
CA PRO A 8 27.92 0.94 -6.50
C PRO A 8 27.83 0.76 -8.02
N GLN A 9 28.94 0.90 -8.73
CA GLN A 9 29.01 0.73 -10.19
C GLN A 9 28.74 -0.71 -10.68
N LYS A 10 28.73 -1.69 -9.76
CA LYS A 10 28.40 -3.09 -10.05
C LYS A 10 26.95 -3.43 -9.74
N ILE A 11 26.12 -2.43 -9.45
CA ILE A 11 24.72 -2.62 -9.05
C ILE A 11 23.83 -1.82 -9.98
N ASP A 12 23.02 -2.54 -10.76
CA ASP A 12 21.93 -1.98 -11.53
C ASP A 12 20.62 -2.18 -10.77
N VAL A 13 19.83 -1.10 -10.60
CA VAL A 13 18.53 -1.15 -9.90
C VAL A 13 17.44 -1.22 -10.94
N ILE A 14 16.70 -2.32 -10.93
CA ILE A 14 15.60 -2.58 -11.87
C ILE A 14 14.31 -2.67 -11.05
N TYR A 15 13.36 -1.79 -11.36
CA TYR A 15 12.09 -1.72 -10.64
C TYR A 15 11.08 -2.74 -11.17
N HIS A 16 10.20 -3.19 -10.30
CA HIS A 16 9.09 -4.07 -10.65
C HIS A 16 7.98 -3.33 -11.41
N GLY A 17 7.14 -4.11 -12.09
CA GLY A 17 5.86 -3.66 -12.63
C GLY A 17 4.68 -4.19 -11.81
N THR A 18 3.48 -3.96 -12.31
CA THR A 18 2.24 -4.59 -11.85
C THR A 18 1.40 -5.05 -13.02
N ASN A 19 0.70 -6.17 -12.86
CA ASN A 19 -0.30 -6.65 -13.82
C ASN A 19 -1.71 -6.19 -13.44
N MET A 20 -1.85 -5.48 -12.30
CA MET A 20 -3.12 -4.96 -11.86
C MET A 20 -3.68 -3.97 -12.90
N GLN A 21 -4.90 -4.18 -13.33
CA GLN A 21 -5.61 -3.29 -14.23
C GLN A 21 -6.97 -2.95 -13.63
N ALA A 22 -7.42 -1.72 -13.84
CA ALA A 22 -8.77 -1.32 -13.47
C ALA A 22 -9.77 -2.08 -14.36
N ILE A 23 -10.24 -3.22 -13.87
CA ILE A 23 -11.26 -4.03 -14.52
C ILE A 23 -12.63 -3.38 -14.24
N GLY A 24 -13.47 -3.26 -15.27
CA GLY A 24 -14.82 -2.72 -15.15
C GLY A 24 -15.68 -3.49 -14.13
N GLN A 25 -16.67 -2.82 -13.55
CA GLN A 25 -17.57 -3.37 -12.53
C GLN A 25 -18.12 -4.76 -12.92
N GLN A 26 -17.73 -5.77 -12.16
CA GLN A 26 -18.39 -7.07 -12.20
C GLN A 26 -18.66 -7.51 -10.75
N ASN A 27 -19.94 -7.63 -10.42
CA ASN A 27 -20.58 -8.14 -9.22
C ASN A 27 -21.02 -7.11 -8.18
N LYS A 28 -22.26 -7.30 -7.69
CA LYS A 28 -22.79 -6.65 -6.49
C LYS A 28 -22.04 -7.19 -5.26
N LEU A 29 -20.90 -6.56 -4.94
CA LEU A 29 -20.20 -6.84 -3.70
C LEU A 29 -20.78 -5.95 -2.60
N TYR A 30 -21.28 -6.55 -1.55
CA TYR A 30 -21.74 -5.85 -0.36
C TYR A 30 -20.52 -5.43 0.48
N LEU A 31 -20.00 -4.24 0.21
CA LEU A 31 -18.92 -3.62 0.99
C LEU A 31 -19.47 -2.45 1.80
N PRO A 32 -18.86 -2.14 2.95
CA PRO A 32 -19.11 -0.87 3.62
C PRO A 32 -18.93 0.31 2.67
N GLU A 33 -19.79 1.32 2.78
CA GLU A 33 -19.72 2.52 1.92
C GLU A 33 -18.41 3.29 2.09
N LYS A 34 -17.90 3.35 3.32
CA LYS A 34 -16.69 4.09 3.69
C LYS A 34 -15.70 3.17 4.39
N TYR A 35 -14.54 2.97 3.82
CA TYR A 35 -13.51 2.17 4.47
C TYR A 35 -12.09 2.60 4.11
N ILE A 36 -11.18 2.27 5.04
CA ILE A 36 -9.73 2.25 4.86
C ILE A 36 -9.36 0.83 4.43
N LEU A 37 -8.46 0.68 3.47
CA LEU A 37 -8.00 -0.62 2.99
C LEU A 37 -6.57 -0.90 3.47
N PHE A 38 -6.33 -2.09 4.03
CA PHE A 38 -5.01 -2.67 4.28
C PHE A 38 -4.87 -3.95 3.44
N VAL A 39 -3.73 -4.13 2.77
CA VAL A 39 -3.50 -5.27 1.86
C VAL A 39 -2.27 -6.06 2.26
N GLY A 40 -2.46 -7.39 2.35
CA GLY A 40 -1.41 -8.37 2.59
C GLY A 40 -1.48 -9.06 3.95
N ASP A 41 -0.53 -9.97 4.16
CA ASP A 41 -0.38 -10.68 5.44
C ASP A 41 0.08 -9.71 6.54
N ARG A 42 -0.42 -9.91 7.76
CA ARG A 42 -0.22 -9.00 8.90
C ARG A 42 0.95 -9.43 9.79
N VAL A 43 2.08 -9.77 9.17
CA VAL A 43 3.32 -10.06 9.90
C VAL A 43 3.86 -8.80 10.59
N THR A 44 4.70 -8.97 11.61
CA THR A 44 5.13 -7.92 12.54
C THR A 44 5.59 -6.62 11.86
N TYR A 45 6.43 -6.72 10.82
CA TYR A 45 6.96 -5.53 10.13
C TYR A 45 5.89 -4.78 9.29
N LYS A 46 4.75 -5.40 9.00
CA LYS A 46 3.59 -4.76 8.34
C LYS A 46 2.83 -3.79 9.26
N ASN A 47 3.15 -3.80 10.55
CA ASN A 47 2.73 -2.80 11.53
C ASN A 47 1.21 -2.65 11.69
N PHE A 48 0.48 -3.75 11.48
CA PHE A 48 -0.99 -3.76 11.52
C PHE A 48 -1.55 -3.41 12.90
N LEU A 49 -0.87 -3.79 13.99
CA LEU A 49 -1.35 -3.48 15.35
C LEU A 49 -1.35 -1.97 15.64
N ASN A 50 -0.35 -1.21 15.14
CA ASN A 50 -0.37 0.24 15.26
C ASN A 50 -1.46 0.88 14.38
N LEU A 51 -1.73 0.28 13.21
CA LEU A 51 -2.88 0.70 12.40
C LEU A 51 -4.21 0.49 13.14
N LEU A 52 -4.39 -0.65 13.84
CA LEU A 52 -5.60 -0.88 14.64
C LEU A 52 -5.77 0.17 15.75
N ARG A 53 -4.69 0.56 16.43
CA ARG A 53 -4.72 1.63 17.43
C ARG A 53 -5.09 2.99 16.81
N ALA A 54 -4.50 3.33 15.67
CA ALA A 54 -4.84 4.54 14.94
C ALA A 54 -6.29 4.52 14.45
N PHE A 55 -6.75 3.40 13.90
CA PHE A 55 -8.12 3.22 13.45
C PHE A 55 -9.14 3.36 14.59
N SER A 56 -8.81 2.85 15.78
CA SER A 56 -9.69 3.01 16.95
C SER A 56 -9.97 4.48 17.26
N SER A 57 -8.96 5.33 17.27
CA SER A 57 -9.16 6.78 17.51
C SER A 57 -9.96 7.45 16.38
N ILE A 58 -9.71 7.09 15.13
CA ILE A 58 -10.44 7.61 13.96
C ILE A 58 -11.92 7.20 14.01
N SER A 59 -12.20 5.95 14.36
CA SER A 59 -13.55 5.38 14.33
C SER A 59 -14.49 5.97 15.39
N GLN A 60 -13.95 6.54 16.46
CA GLN A 60 -14.74 7.23 17.49
C GLN A 60 -15.49 8.44 16.93
N THR A 61 -14.87 9.18 16.02
CA THR A 61 -15.46 10.37 15.38
C THR A 61 -16.05 10.06 13.99
N ASN A 62 -15.88 8.84 13.50
CA ASN A 62 -16.37 8.39 12.20
C ASN A 62 -17.10 7.03 12.34
N PRO A 63 -18.34 6.99 12.89
CA PRO A 63 -19.00 5.75 13.27
C PRO A 63 -19.32 4.83 12.08
N HIS A 64 -19.42 5.34 10.87
CA HIS A 64 -19.68 4.57 9.64
C HIS A 64 -18.41 4.21 8.85
N LEU A 65 -17.24 4.45 9.42
CA LEU A 65 -15.97 4.08 8.81
C LEU A 65 -15.58 2.66 9.22
N PHE A 66 -15.17 1.87 8.25
CA PHE A 66 -14.68 0.50 8.44
C PHE A 66 -13.19 0.41 8.07
N LEU A 67 -12.53 -0.62 8.58
CA LEU A 67 -11.21 -1.06 8.13
C LEU A 67 -11.38 -2.43 7.45
N ILE A 68 -11.07 -2.50 6.16
CA ILE A 68 -10.99 -3.78 5.46
C ILE A 68 -9.53 -4.19 5.39
N CYS A 69 -9.24 -5.42 5.79
CA CYS A 69 -7.91 -6.01 5.66
C CYS A 69 -7.98 -7.30 4.86
N THR A 70 -7.01 -7.53 3.97
CA THR A 70 -6.88 -8.75 3.21
C THR A 70 -5.82 -9.68 3.81
N GLY A 71 -5.58 -10.83 3.17
CA GLY A 71 -4.59 -11.81 3.61
C GLY A 71 -5.18 -12.90 4.50
N LYS A 72 -4.34 -13.51 5.33
CA LYS A 72 -4.71 -14.64 6.21
C LYS A 72 -5.83 -14.30 7.19
N PRO A 73 -6.55 -15.28 7.76
CA PRO A 73 -7.49 -15.04 8.85
C PRO A 73 -6.85 -14.26 10.01
N LEU A 74 -7.69 -13.54 10.76
CA LEU A 74 -7.24 -12.76 11.91
C LEU A 74 -6.65 -13.68 13.00
N GLU A 75 -5.52 -13.29 13.54
CA GLU A 75 -4.85 -14.03 14.62
C GLU A 75 -5.41 -13.64 15.99
N ARG A 76 -5.15 -14.48 17.00
CA ARG A 76 -5.69 -14.31 18.36
C ARG A 76 -5.29 -12.96 18.99
N ASN A 77 -4.05 -12.53 18.82
CA ASN A 77 -3.55 -11.25 19.32
C ASN A 77 -4.21 -10.06 18.63
N GLU A 78 -4.53 -10.18 17.34
CA GLU A 78 -5.24 -9.15 16.59
C GLU A 78 -6.68 -9.04 17.07
N LEU A 79 -7.37 -10.18 17.22
CA LEU A 79 -8.74 -10.24 17.74
C LEU A 79 -8.83 -9.66 19.16
N GLN A 80 -7.91 -10.05 20.06
CA GLN A 80 -7.85 -9.51 21.41
C GLN A 80 -7.67 -7.98 21.41
N LEU A 81 -6.73 -7.45 20.61
CA LEU A 81 -6.53 -6.01 20.52
C LEU A 81 -7.76 -5.30 19.96
N MET A 82 -8.46 -5.87 18.98
CA MET A 82 -9.70 -5.30 18.45
C MET A 82 -10.81 -5.21 19.49
N GLU A 83 -10.96 -6.22 20.39
CA GLU A 83 -11.90 -6.20 21.52
C GLU A 83 -11.52 -5.11 22.54
N GLU A 84 -10.24 -5.05 22.94
CA GLU A 84 -9.72 -4.02 23.83
C GLU A 84 -9.97 -2.60 23.31
N LEU A 85 -9.77 -2.41 22.00
CA LEU A 85 -9.98 -1.15 21.30
C LEU A 85 -11.44 -0.87 20.92
N LYS A 86 -12.35 -1.82 21.12
CA LYS A 86 -13.79 -1.74 20.78
C LYS A 86 -14.04 -1.45 19.30
N VAL A 87 -13.26 -2.09 18.41
CA VAL A 87 -13.38 -1.94 16.94
C VAL A 87 -13.64 -3.26 16.22
N ARG A 88 -13.93 -4.33 16.96
CA ARG A 88 -14.12 -5.67 16.40
C ARG A 88 -15.19 -5.74 15.31
N ASP A 89 -16.28 -5.03 15.50
CA ASP A 89 -17.41 -4.91 14.57
C ASP A 89 -17.17 -4.01 13.37
N LYS A 90 -16.07 -3.24 13.37
CA LYS A 90 -15.68 -2.32 12.30
C LYS A 90 -14.48 -2.79 11.46
N VAL A 91 -13.89 -3.93 11.81
CA VAL A 91 -12.78 -4.53 11.07
C VAL A 91 -13.27 -5.76 10.32
N VAL A 92 -13.15 -5.73 8.99
CA VAL A 92 -13.57 -6.81 8.11
C VAL A 92 -12.35 -7.44 7.46
N GLN A 93 -12.12 -8.73 7.70
CA GLN A 93 -11.08 -9.49 7.01
C GLN A 93 -11.68 -10.20 5.80
N MET A 94 -10.97 -10.15 4.68
CA MET A 94 -11.39 -10.79 3.43
C MET A 94 -10.23 -11.55 2.77
N SER A 95 -10.53 -12.74 2.25
CA SER A 95 -9.66 -13.42 1.28
C SER A 95 -10.11 -13.01 -0.12
N VAL A 96 -9.19 -12.56 -0.96
CA VAL A 96 -9.50 -11.93 -2.24
C VAL A 96 -8.64 -12.51 -3.36
N ASN A 97 -9.20 -12.55 -4.56
CA ASN A 97 -8.44 -12.66 -5.81
C ASN A 97 -8.12 -11.27 -6.36
N ASP A 98 -7.32 -11.20 -7.43
CA ASP A 98 -6.88 -9.92 -8.01
C ASP A 98 -8.05 -9.03 -8.46
N GLN A 99 -9.10 -9.63 -8.99
CA GLN A 99 -10.28 -8.90 -9.46
C GLN A 99 -11.02 -8.22 -8.30
N LEU A 100 -11.24 -8.95 -7.20
CA LEU A 100 -11.86 -8.42 -6.00
C LEU A 100 -10.93 -7.40 -5.31
N LEU A 101 -9.63 -7.66 -5.32
CA LEU A 101 -8.64 -6.75 -4.76
C LEU A 101 -8.65 -5.39 -5.48
N CYS A 102 -8.71 -5.40 -6.82
CA CYS A 102 -8.84 -4.16 -7.60
C CYS A 102 -10.11 -3.38 -7.24
N GLU A 103 -11.25 -4.07 -7.05
CA GLU A 103 -12.50 -3.42 -6.62
C GLU A 103 -12.39 -2.83 -5.20
N LEU A 104 -11.69 -3.53 -4.29
CA LEU A 104 -11.41 -2.99 -2.96
C LEU A 104 -10.55 -1.73 -3.02
N TYR A 105 -9.47 -1.71 -3.80
CA TYR A 105 -8.68 -0.50 -4.01
C TYR A 105 -9.53 0.63 -4.58
N ARG A 106 -10.27 0.38 -5.64
CA ARG A 106 -11.05 1.40 -6.37
C ARG A 106 -12.10 2.10 -5.51
N ARG A 107 -12.67 1.40 -4.53
CA ARG A 107 -13.75 1.91 -3.66
C ARG A 107 -13.24 2.40 -2.30
N ALA A 108 -12.01 2.11 -1.94
CA ALA A 108 -11.44 2.58 -0.67
C ALA A 108 -11.31 4.10 -0.64
N LEU A 109 -11.56 4.70 0.52
CA LEU A 109 -11.24 6.11 0.76
C LEU A 109 -9.72 6.35 0.73
N VAL A 110 -8.96 5.36 1.22
CA VAL A 110 -7.50 5.36 1.23
C VAL A 110 -7.00 3.93 1.41
N PHE A 111 -5.97 3.55 0.67
CA PHE A 111 -5.14 2.40 0.97
C PHE A 111 -4.04 2.84 1.93
N VAL A 112 -3.89 2.14 3.05
CA VAL A 112 -2.86 2.41 4.05
C VAL A 112 -1.82 1.28 4.06
N TYR A 113 -0.53 1.67 4.01
CA TYR A 113 0.57 0.73 4.02
C TYR A 113 1.57 1.12 5.12
N PRO A 114 1.33 0.66 6.36
CA PRO A 114 2.06 1.14 7.53
C PRO A 114 3.36 0.37 7.80
N SER A 115 3.85 -0.40 6.84
CA SER A 115 5.04 -1.25 7.00
C SER A 115 6.26 -0.46 7.47
N LEU A 116 7.02 -1.06 8.38
CA LEU A 116 8.28 -0.52 8.87
C LEU A 116 9.41 -0.67 7.85
N TYR A 117 9.33 -1.71 7.04
CA TYR A 117 10.31 -2.02 6.01
C TYR A 117 9.67 -2.83 4.86
N GLU A 118 10.04 -2.50 3.62
CA GLU A 118 9.71 -3.24 2.41
C GLU A 118 10.85 -3.17 1.40
N GLY A 119 10.96 -4.20 0.56
CA GLY A 119 11.94 -4.21 -0.52
C GLY A 119 11.57 -3.30 -1.70
N PHE A 120 10.27 -3.20 -2.02
CA PHE A 120 9.75 -2.39 -3.13
C PHE A 120 8.35 -1.84 -2.85
N GLY A 121 7.37 -2.72 -2.54
CA GLY A 121 5.99 -2.30 -2.29
C GLY A 121 5.09 -2.41 -3.52
N ILE A 122 5.01 -3.58 -4.17
CA ILE A 122 4.08 -3.84 -5.28
C ILE A 122 2.65 -3.32 -5.01
N PRO A 123 2.07 -3.45 -3.80
CA PRO A 123 0.77 -2.87 -3.46
C PRO A 123 0.62 -1.37 -3.73
N ILE A 124 1.71 -0.60 -3.78
CA ILE A 124 1.68 0.81 -4.17
C ILE A 124 1.30 0.94 -5.65
N LEU A 125 1.91 0.13 -6.51
CA LEU A 125 1.62 0.14 -7.94
C LEU A 125 0.20 -0.38 -8.24
N GLU A 126 -0.27 -1.35 -7.48
CA GLU A 126 -1.64 -1.88 -7.56
C GLU A 126 -2.66 -0.77 -7.22
N ALA A 127 -2.42 -0.06 -6.13
CA ALA A 127 -3.27 1.07 -5.73
C ALA A 127 -3.27 2.19 -6.79
N PHE A 128 -2.12 2.51 -7.39
CA PHE A 128 -2.05 3.47 -8.49
C PHE A 128 -2.84 3.01 -9.71
N ALA A 129 -2.71 1.74 -10.11
CA ALA A 129 -3.44 1.15 -11.22
C ALA A 129 -4.97 1.18 -11.00
N CYS A 130 -5.40 0.95 -9.77
CA CYS A 130 -6.81 0.98 -9.37
C CYS A 130 -7.30 2.39 -8.95
N GLN A 131 -6.49 3.44 -9.13
CA GLN A 131 -6.83 4.84 -8.80
C GLN A 131 -7.25 5.03 -7.33
N CYS A 132 -6.56 4.35 -6.43
CA CYS A 132 -6.76 4.45 -4.99
C CYS A 132 -5.84 5.53 -4.40
N PRO A 133 -6.33 6.47 -3.57
CA PRO A 133 -5.46 7.34 -2.79
C PRO A 133 -4.65 6.50 -1.80
N ILE A 134 -3.39 6.85 -1.56
CA ILE A 134 -2.53 6.07 -0.67
C ILE A 134 -1.93 6.89 0.47
N ALA A 135 -1.82 6.24 1.63
CA ALA A 135 -1.10 6.73 2.80
C ALA A 135 -0.02 5.71 3.19
N LEU A 136 1.23 6.14 3.28
CA LEU A 136 2.40 5.28 3.42
C LEU A 136 3.24 5.68 4.63
N SER A 137 3.93 4.69 5.20
CA SER A 137 5.06 4.97 6.10
C SER A 137 6.11 5.84 5.39
N GLN A 138 6.62 6.84 6.07
CA GLN A 138 7.80 7.59 5.61
C GLN A 138 9.08 6.79 5.93
N ALA A 139 9.16 5.58 5.36
CA ALA A 139 10.21 4.63 5.65
C ALA A 139 10.58 3.79 4.41
N SER A 140 11.76 3.17 4.45
CA SER A 140 12.24 2.23 3.44
C SER A 140 12.23 2.82 2.02
N CYS A 141 11.74 2.05 1.03
CA CYS A 141 11.66 2.45 -0.38
C CYS A 141 10.42 3.29 -0.72
N PHE A 142 9.47 3.48 0.18
CA PHE A 142 8.20 4.11 -0.14
C PHE A 142 8.31 5.54 -0.68
N PRO A 143 9.14 6.44 -0.09
CA PRO A 143 9.33 7.78 -0.63
C PRO A 143 9.94 7.79 -2.04
N GLU A 144 10.80 6.81 -2.36
CA GLU A 144 11.39 6.64 -3.69
C GLU A 144 10.34 6.19 -4.72
N ILE A 145 9.50 5.22 -4.36
CA ILE A 145 8.50 4.66 -5.27
C ILE A 145 7.33 5.63 -5.49
N ALA A 146 6.78 6.20 -4.43
CA ALA A 146 5.55 6.98 -4.52
C ALA A 146 5.79 8.50 -4.64
N GLU A 147 6.92 9.04 -4.19
CA GLU A 147 7.22 10.48 -4.19
C GLU A 147 6.03 11.32 -3.67
N LYS A 148 5.51 12.23 -4.50
CA LYS A 148 4.37 13.11 -4.17
C LYS A 148 3.00 12.43 -4.37
N ALA A 149 2.97 11.16 -4.74
CA ALA A 149 1.73 10.43 -4.99
C ALA A 149 1.15 9.75 -3.73
N ALA A 150 1.72 10.02 -2.56
CA ALA A 150 1.25 9.49 -1.28
C ALA A 150 1.21 10.56 -0.20
N ALA A 151 0.32 10.37 0.78
CA ALA A 151 0.40 11.02 2.08
C ALA A 151 1.31 10.19 2.99
N TYR A 152 2.22 10.83 3.72
CA TYR A 152 3.22 10.13 4.53
C TYR A 152 2.98 10.33 6.02
N PHE A 153 3.30 9.29 6.79
CA PHE A 153 3.26 9.30 8.26
C PHE A 153 4.50 8.63 8.86
N ASP A 154 4.79 8.95 10.10
CA ASP A 154 5.73 8.20 10.92
C ASP A 154 5.10 6.88 11.34
N PRO A 155 5.61 5.70 10.91
CA PRO A 155 5.02 4.40 11.24
C PRO A 155 5.15 4.01 12.72
N TYR A 156 6.01 4.68 13.48
CA TYR A 156 6.17 4.46 14.91
C TYR A 156 5.21 5.28 15.76
N SER A 157 4.55 6.29 15.17
CA SER A 157 3.58 7.15 15.83
C SER A 157 2.15 6.82 15.43
N VAL A 158 1.39 6.23 16.34
CA VAL A 158 -0.05 5.94 16.17
C VAL A 158 -0.83 7.22 15.84
N GLU A 159 -0.46 8.34 16.47
CA GLU A 159 -1.06 9.64 16.22
C GLU A 159 -0.76 10.15 14.81
N SER A 160 0.48 10.01 14.32
CA SER A 160 0.85 10.38 12.97
C SER A 160 0.06 9.59 11.92
N ILE A 161 -0.08 8.26 12.13
CA ILE A 161 -0.91 7.40 11.28
C ILE A 161 -2.36 7.92 11.26
N ALA A 162 -2.95 8.14 12.43
CA ALA A 162 -4.32 8.58 12.57
C ALA A 162 -4.58 9.94 11.90
N ASN A 163 -3.72 10.93 12.16
CA ASN A 163 -3.84 12.27 11.61
C ASN A 163 -3.73 12.29 10.08
N THR A 164 -2.76 11.56 9.52
CA THR A 164 -2.60 11.45 8.07
C THR A 164 -3.82 10.78 7.42
N LEU A 165 -4.31 9.69 8.00
CA LEU A 165 -5.51 9.02 7.50
C LEU A 165 -6.75 9.92 7.56
N LEU A 166 -6.95 10.64 8.66
CA LEU A 166 -8.05 11.60 8.80
C LEU A 166 -7.98 12.73 7.77
N GLN A 167 -6.78 13.24 7.49
CA GLN A 167 -6.57 14.26 6.47
C GLN A 167 -6.99 13.74 5.09
N VAL A 168 -6.50 12.58 4.67
CA VAL A 168 -6.86 11.98 3.38
C VAL A 168 -8.36 11.67 3.29
N ILE A 169 -8.97 11.16 4.37
CA ILE A 169 -10.41 10.82 4.41
C ILE A 169 -11.27 12.06 4.26
N LYS A 170 -10.92 13.16 4.92
CA LYS A 170 -11.73 14.40 4.93
C LYS A 170 -11.53 15.25 3.67
N ASP A 171 -10.34 15.25 3.10
CA ASP A 171 -9.96 16.12 1.98
C ASP A 171 -10.12 15.39 0.64
N LYS A 172 -11.24 15.64 -0.04
CA LYS A 172 -11.53 15.07 -1.36
C LYS A 172 -10.57 15.60 -2.44
N GLU A 173 -10.14 16.85 -2.35
CA GLU A 173 -9.23 17.45 -3.32
C GLU A 173 -7.85 16.80 -3.20
N MET A 174 -7.34 16.64 -1.98
CA MET A 174 -6.11 15.87 -1.73
C MET A 174 -6.17 14.47 -2.32
N ARG A 175 -7.28 13.73 -2.13
CA ARG A 175 -7.42 12.40 -2.75
C ARG A 175 -7.32 12.46 -4.27
N THR A 176 -7.95 13.43 -4.90
CA THR A 176 -7.90 13.63 -6.35
C THR A 176 -6.47 13.91 -6.83
N GLN A 177 -5.73 14.75 -6.10
CA GLN A 177 -4.33 15.06 -6.40
C GLN A 177 -3.42 13.83 -6.25
N LEU A 178 -3.59 13.04 -5.18
CA LEU A 178 -2.84 11.81 -4.96
C LEU A 178 -3.09 10.78 -6.07
N ILE A 179 -4.34 10.59 -6.49
CA ILE A 179 -4.70 9.70 -7.60
C ILE A 179 -4.04 10.17 -8.91
N ALA A 180 -4.12 11.46 -9.22
CA ALA A 180 -3.52 12.02 -10.42
C ALA A 180 -1.99 11.87 -10.44
N ALA A 181 -1.34 12.08 -9.29
CA ALA A 181 0.09 11.86 -9.12
C ALA A 181 0.45 10.37 -9.24
N GLY A 182 -0.32 9.47 -8.62
CA GLY A 182 -0.12 8.03 -8.70
C GLY A 182 -0.23 7.50 -10.13
N LYS A 183 -1.21 7.98 -10.90
CA LYS A 183 -1.34 7.65 -12.32
C LYS A 183 -0.10 8.03 -13.12
N LYS A 184 0.51 9.20 -12.86
CA LYS A 184 1.76 9.63 -13.51
C LYS A 184 2.94 8.74 -13.10
N ARG A 185 3.05 8.41 -11.80
CA ARG A 185 4.11 7.53 -11.30
C ARG A 185 4.06 6.14 -11.89
N LEU A 186 2.86 5.58 -12.07
CA LEU A 186 2.67 4.23 -12.61
C LEU A 186 3.34 4.03 -13.99
N TYR A 187 3.39 5.06 -14.84
CA TYR A 187 4.06 4.98 -16.14
C TYR A 187 5.56 4.67 -16.06
N LEU A 188 6.18 4.87 -14.90
CA LEU A 188 7.60 4.57 -14.70
C LEU A 188 7.86 3.08 -14.44
N TYR A 189 6.81 2.34 -14.07
CA TYR A 189 6.89 0.97 -13.57
C TYR A 189 6.10 0.02 -14.47
N SER A 190 6.79 -0.89 -15.18
CA SER A 190 6.14 -1.95 -15.94
C SER A 190 7.05 -3.17 -16.03
N TRP A 191 6.46 -4.34 -16.19
CA TRP A 191 7.22 -5.57 -16.39
C TRP A 191 8.01 -5.56 -17.71
N ASP A 192 7.50 -4.89 -18.76
CA ASP A 192 8.23 -4.75 -20.02
C ASP A 192 9.52 -3.94 -19.84
N LYS A 193 9.46 -2.83 -19.10
CA LYS A 193 10.65 -2.06 -18.74
C LYS A 193 11.62 -2.86 -17.89
N ALA A 194 11.10 -3.62 -16.91
CA ALA A 194 11.94 -4.47 -16.08
C ALA A 194 12.66 -5.54 -16.93
N ALA A 195 11.95 -6.17 -17.88
CA ALA A 195 12.53 -7.15 -18.81
C ALA A 195 13.60 -6.51 -19.69
N GLN A 196 13.30 -5.38 -20.32
CA GLN A 196 14.24 -4.66 -21.17
C GLN A 196 15.52 -4.26 -20.40
N GLN A 197 15.39 -3.65 -19.22
CA GLN A 197 16.55 -3.26 -18.41
C GLN A 197 17.37 -4.48 -17.96
N THR A 198 16.71 -5.61 -17.69
CA THR A 198 17.40 -6.86 -17.35
C THR A 198 18.22 -7.37 -18.55
N GLU A 199 17.64 -7.34 -19.75
CA GLU A 199 18.33 -7.72 -20.99
C GLU A 199 19.52 -6.80 -21.26
N GLU A 200 19.39 -5.49 -21.06
CA GLU A 200 20.47 -4.52 -21.20
C GLU A 200 21.66 -4.85 -20.27
N VAL A 201 21.39 -5.24 -19.01
CA VAL A 201 22.43 -5.66 -18.06
C VAL A 201 23.14 -6.94 -18.56
N TYR A 202 22.41 -7.93 -19.05
CA TYR A 202 23.02 -9.14 -19.62
C TYR A 202 23.89 -8.84 -20.82
N ASN A 203 23.41 -8.02 -21.75
CA ASN A 203 24.17 -7.63 -22.95
C ASN A 203 25.46 -6.88 -22.60
N LYS A 204 25.41 -5.96 -21.61
CA LYS A 204 26.61 -5.25 -21.11
C LYS A 204 27.67 -6.22 -20.58
N ILE A 205 27.27 -7.21 -19.77
CA ILE A 205 28.20 -8.19 -19.21
C ILE A 205 28.79 -9.09 -20.28
N MET A 206 28.01 -9.43 -21.32
CA MET A 206 28.50 -10.26 -22.42
C MET A 206 29.53 -9.53 -23.27
N ILE A 207 29.35 -8.23 -23.51
CA ILE A 207 30.30 -7.41 -24.30
C ILE A 207 31.61 -7.17 -23.54
N GLU A 208 31.56 -7.00 -22.21
CA GLU A 208 32.76 -6.81 -21.38
C GLU A 208 33.65 -8.07 -21.26
N LYS A 209 33.16 -9.24 -21.67
CA LYS A 209 33.91 -10.51 -21.63
C LYS A 209 34.67 -10.84 -22.93
N TYR A 210 34.52 -10.07 -23.98
CA TYR A 210 35.23 -10.20 -25.27
C TYR A 210 35.97 -8.90 -25.58
#